data_87ac5b2276b7d563111e42fb961dfdde
#
_entry.id   87ac5b2276b7d563111e42fb961dfdde
#
_cell.length_a   1.000
_cell.length_b   1.000
_cell.length_c   1.000
_cell.angle_alpha   90.00
_cell.angle_beta   90.00
_cell.angle_gamma   90.00
#
_symmetry.space_group_name_H-M   'P 1'
#
loop_
_entity.id
_entity.type
_entity.pdbx_description
1 polymer ?
#
loop_
_entity_poly.entity_id
_entity_poly.type
_entity_poly.pdbx_seq_one_letter_code
_entity_poly.pdbx_strand_id
1 'polypeptide(L)'
;MKNLLFVLSFFLFFSCEALVKDEPVKELSATAQAIKNYKETFEWSKGFESWSKVPTTDDYHMVAPLIGLEATGAAEIEEIIFGFVNETELKQELVDIVELGSYITCFLKLTTKTGETFDGVEVFQVDEDGRVDKIWAL
;
A
#
# COMPACT_ATOMS: atom_id res chain seq x y z
N MET A 1 -71.90 30.37 0.45
CA MET A 1 -71.18 30.48 1.72
C MET A 1 -70.57 29.16 2.04
N LYS A 2 -69.33 28.96 1.85
CA LYS A 2 -68.41 28.09 2.58
C LYS A 2 -67.07 28.16 1.86
N ASN A 3 -66.16 28.94 2.44
CA ASN A 3 -64.77 29.09 2.01
C ASN A 3 -64.03 27.79 2.29
N LEU A 4 -63.54 27.13 1.25
CA LEU A 4 -62.60 26.06 1.36
C LEU A 4 -61.20 26.57 1.10
N LEU A 5 -60.49 26.80 2.21
CA LEU A 5 -59.08 27.20 2.16
C LEU A 5 -58.25 25.96 1.70
N PHE A 6 -57.69 26.02 0.49
CA PHE A 6 -56.77 25.04 0.00
C PHE A 6 -55.35 25.43 0.50
N VAL A 7 -54.93 24.78 1.56
CA VAL A 7 -53.54 24.92 2.01
C VAL A 7 -52.68 24.03 1.14
N LEU A 8 -51.99 24.69 0.20
CA LEU A 8 -51.02 24.04 -0.69
C LEU A 8 -49.73 23.87 0.11
N SER A 9 -49.55 22.66 0.65
CA SER A 9 -48.33 22.28 1.33
C SER A 9 -47.22 22.08 0.29
N PHE A 10 -46.33 23.06 0.18
CA PHE A 10 -45.16 23.01 -0.66
C PHE A 10 -44.09 22.18 0.04
N PHE A 11 -44.05 20.88 -0.24
CA PHE A 11 -42.94 20.04 0.14
C PHE A 11 -41.72 20.40 -0.72
N LEU A 12 -40.87 21.26 -0.18
CA LEU A 12 -39.53 21.44 -0.69
C LEU A 12 -38.72 20.18 -0.38
N PHE A 13 -38.65 19.29 -1.35
CA PHE A 13 -37.63 18.25 -1.34
C PHE A 13 -36.28 18.94 -1.55
N PHE A 14 -35.57 19.22 -0.46
CA PHE A 14 -34.14 19.44 -0.51
C PHE A 14 -33.50 18.12 -0.89
N SER A 15 -33.33 17.94 -2.20
CA SER A 15 -32.41 16.93 -2.75
C SER A 15 -31.01 17.38 -2.38
N CYS A 16 -30.49 16.80 -1.28
CA CYS A 16 -29.09 16.91 -0.96
C CYS A 16 -28.33 16.04 -1.94
N GLU A 17 -28.11 16.55 -3.16
CA GLU A 17 -27.11 15.99 -4.05
C GLU A 17 -25.77 16.24 -3.34
N ALA A 18 -25.27 15.19 -2.66
CA ALA A 18 -23.89 15.13 -2.26
C ALA A 18 -23.07 15.24 -3.55
N LEU A 19 -22.54 16.43 -3.81
CA LEU A 19 -21.47 16.63 -4.78
C LEU A 19 -20.31 15.74 -4.34
N VAL A 20 -20.28 14.49 -4.85
CA VAL A 20 -19.06 13.72 -4.91
C VAL A 20 -18.14 14.53 -5.82
N LYS A 21 -17.30 15.37 -5.22
CA LYS A 21 -16.17 15.92 -5.95
C LYS A 21 -15.35 14.71 -6.34
N ASP A 22 -15.33 14.38 -7.63
CA ASP A 22 -14.29 13.58 -8.23
C ASP A 22 -12.97 14.34 -7.98
N GLU A 23 -12.34 14.07 -6.85
CA GLU A 23 -10.96 14.48 -6.65
C GLU A 23 -10.18 13.77 -7.76
N PRO A 24 -9.37 14.49 -8.55
CA PRO A 24 -8.56 13.85 -9.57
C PRO A 24 -7.72 12.77 -8.89
N VAL A 25 -7.84 11.52 -9.36
CA VAL A 25 -7.03 10.40 -8.89
C VAL A 25 -5.58 10.86 -9.01
N LYS A 26 -4.93 11.08 -7.87
CA LYS A 26 -3.54 11.53 -7.84
C LYS A 26 -2.71 10.43 -8.48
N GLU A 27 -2.03 10.74 -9.57
CA GLU A 27 -1.13 9.81 -10.25
C GLU A 27 0.02 9.44 -9.30
N LEU A 28 0.31 8.16 -9.20
CA LEU A 28 1.41 7.65 -8.37
C LEU A 28 2.75 8.13 -8.91
N SER A 29 3.69 8.44 -8.03
CA SER A 29 5.08 8.72 -8.42
C SER A 29 5.72 7.51 -9.12
N ALA A 30 6.83 7.72 -9.81
CA ALA A 30 7.57 6.63 -10.46
C ALA A 30 7.97 5.53 -9.47
N THR A 31 8.37 5.90 -8.26
CA THR A 31 8.75 4.95 -7.19
C THR A 31 7.52 4.21 -6.65
N ALA A 32 6.41 4.89 -6.41
CA ALA A 32 5.17 4.25 -6.01
C ALA A 32 4.66 3.26 -7.08
N GLN A 33 4.80 3.62 -8.36
CA GLN A 33 4.47 2.72 -9.46
C GLN A 33 5.42 1.51 -9.54
N ALA A 34 6.72 1.69 -9.28
CA ALA A 34 7.68 0.59 -9.22
C ALA A 34 7.37 -0.37 -8.08
N ILE A 35 7.03 0.15 -6.89
CA ILE A 35 6.60 -0.65 -5.73
C ILE A 35 5.30 -1.39 -6.05
N LYS A 36 4.32 -0.72 -6.65
CA LYS A 36 3.05 -1.34 -7.07
C LYS A 36 3.30 -2.52 -8.00
N ASN A 37 4.09 -2.32 -9.06
CA ASN A 37 4.42 -3.36 -10.03
C ASN A 37 5.13 -4.55 -9.35
N TYR A 38 6.07 -4.26 -8.44
CA TYR A 38 6.74 -5.29 -7.65
C TYR A 38 5.74 -6.11 -6.84
N LYS A 39 4.80 -5.47 -6.13
CA LYS A 39 3.80 -6.16 -5.30
C LYS A 39 2.80 -6.97 -6.12
N GLU A 40 2.35 -6.45 -7.26
CA GLU A 40 1.40 -7.14 -8.16
C GLU A 40 2.01 -8.35 -8.86
N THR A 41 3.33 -8.36 -9.08
CA THR A 41 4.05 -9.44 -9.75
C THR A 41 4.90 -10.30 -8.80
N PHE A 42 4.68 -10.16 -7.49
CA PHE A 42 5.50 -10.80 -6.48
C PHE A 42 5.42 -12.34 -6.55
N GLU A 43 6.58 -12.95 -6.67
CA GLU A 43 6.79 -14.39 -6.49
C GLU A 43 7.85 -14.61 -5.40
N TRP A 44 7.53 -15.35 -4.34
CA TRP A 44 8.43 -15.54 -3.21
C TRP A 44 9.82 -16.07 -3.60
N SER A 45 9.90 -16.96 -4.60
CA SER A 45 11.16 -17.54 -5.10
C SER A 45 12.03 -16.55 -5.91
N LYS A 46 11.48 -15.41 -6.32
CA LYS A 46 12.14 -14.34 -7.09
C LYS A 46 11.98 -12.99 -6.44
N GLY A 47 11.60 -12.95 -5.19
CA GLY A 47 11.24 -11.72 -4.49
C GLY A 47 12.35 -10.69 -4.53
N PHE A 48 13.58 -11.06 -4.21
CA PHE A 48 14.72 -10.14 -4.24
C PHE A 48 15.07 -9.66 -5.64
N GLU A 49 15.08 -10.55 -6.65
CA GLU A 49 15.34 -10.16 -8.05
C GLU A 49 14.32 -9.12 -8.54
N SER A 50 13.06 -9.29 -8.17
CA SER A 50 12.00 -8.34 -8.52
C SER A 50 12.11 -7.04 -7.72
N TRP A 51 12.46 -7.13 -6.44
CA TRP A 51 12.71 -6.00 -5.55
C TRP A 51 13.87 -5.12 -6.04
N SER A 52 14.94 -5.70 -6.56
CA SER A 52 16.11 -4.97 -7.05
C SER A 52 15.81 -3.95 -8.17
N LYS A 53 14.60 -3.98 -8.75
CA LYS A 53 14.09 -3.02 -9.74
C LYS A 53 13.45 -1.78 -9.11
N VAL A 54 13.17 -1.81 -7.81
CA VAL A 54 12.66 -0.65 -7.07
C VAL A 54 13.83 0.27 -6.74
N PRO A 55 13.72 1.59 -7.00
CA PRO A 55 14.79 2.53 -6.66
C PRO A 55 15.00 2.59 -5.15
N THR A 56 16.22 2.29 -4.69
CA THR A 56 16.60 2.33 -3.27
C THR A 56 17.87 3.15 -3.08
N THR A 57 18.10 3.65 -1.86
CA THR A 57 19.44 4.12 -1.45
C THR A 57 20.37 2.93 -1.26
N ASP A 58 21.68 3.14 -1.17
CA ASP A 58 22.65 2.04 -1.01
C ASP A 58 22.52 1.36 0.37
N ASP A 59 22.13 2.13 1.38
CA ASP A 59 22.02 1.75 2.78
C ASP A 59 20.57 1.77 3.31
N TYR A 60 19.61 1.55 2.39
CA TYR A 60 18.20 1.49 2.81
C TYR A 60 17.97 0.44 3.90
N HIS A 61 17.09 0.79 4.84
CA HIS A 61 16.89 0.03 6.06
C HIS A 61 15.49 -0.58 6.10
N MET A 62 15.39 -1.88 6.38
CA MET A 62 14.12 -2.58 6.53
C MET A 62 13.95 -3.15 7.93
N VAL A 63 12.78 -2.90 8.52
CA VAL A 63 12.40 -3.40 9.84
C VAL A 63 11.07 -4.14 9.74
N ALA A 64 11.04 -5.37 10.23
CA ALA A 64 9.83 -6.18 10.38
C ALA A 64 9.65 -6.57 11.87
N PRO A 65 9.13 -5.65 12.71
CA PRO A 65 9.15 -5.79 14.16
C PRO A 65 8.32 -6.95 14.68
N LEU A 66 7.24 -7.33 13.97
CA LEU A 66 6.37 -8.44 14.39
C LEU A 66 7.07 -9.80 14.34
N ILE A 67 8.07 -9.95 13.50
CA ILE A 67 8.86 -11.17 13.35
C ILE A 67 10.31 -11.00 13.81
N GLY A 68 10.65 -9.81 14.35
CA GLY A 68 11.96 -9.51 14.91
C GLY A 68 13.09 -9.47 13.88
N LEU A 69 12.78 -9.16 12.61
CA LEU A 69 13.78 -9.03 11.55
C LEU A 69 14.12 -7.57 11.29
N GLU A 70 15.41 -7.33 11.03
CA GLU A 70 15.97 -6.02 10.70
C GLU A 70 17.19 -6.25 9.79
N ALA A 71 17.34 -5.42 8.75
CA ALA A 71 18.43 -5.53 7.79
C ALA A 71 18.73 -4.17 7.13
N THR A 72 19.99 -3.93 6.77
CA THR A 72 20.45 -2.69 6.12
C THR A 72 21.24 -3.00 4.86
N GLY A 73 20.87 -2.35 3.77
CA GLY A 73 21.46 -2.54 2.46
C GLY A 73 21.05 -3.83 1.77
N ALA A 74 21.31 -3.89 0.47
CA ALA A 74 20.80 -4.97 -0.40
C ALA A 74 21.22 -6.37 0.06
N ALA A 75 22.47 -6.55 0.48
CA ALA A 75 23.01 -7.87 0.84
C ALA A 75 22.34 -8.46 2.09
N GLU A 76 22.19 -7.66 3.16
CA GLU A 76 21.51 -8.14 4.39
C GLU A 76 20.02 -8.35 4.15
N ILE A 77 19.39 -7.49 3.35
CA ILE A 77 17.97 -7.63 3.03
C ILE A 77 17.73 -8.90 2.20
N GLU A 78 18.59 -9.21 1.24
CA GLU A 78 18.51 -10.48 0.51
C GLU A 78 18.65 -11.68 1.45
N GLU A 79 19.66 -11.68 2.30
CA GLU A 79 19.95 -12.81 3.20
C GLU A 79 18.87 -12.97 4.27
N ILE A 80 18.53 -11.90 4.99
CA ILE A 80 17.69 -11.96 6.19
C ILE A 80 16.21 -11.93 5.83
N ILE A 81 15.78 -10.91 5.06
CA ILE A 81 14.36 -10.67 4.80
C ILE A 81 13.86 -11.62 3.73
N PHE A 82 14.54 -11.70 2.59
CA PHE A 82 14.12 -12.61 1.53
C PHE A 82 14.47 -14.06 1.82
N GLY A 83 15.45 -14.32 2.68
CA GLY A 83 15.68 -15.63 3.27
C GLY A 83 14.44 -16.13 4.02
N PHE A 84 13.87 -15.30 4.89
CA PHE A 84 12.62 -15.60 5.59
C PHE A 84 11.43 -15.77 4.62
N VAL A 85 11.29 -14.88 3.64
CA VAL A 85 10.23 -14.96 2.62
C VAL A 85 10.31 -16.28 1.86
N ASN A 86 11.51 -16.70 1.46
CA ASN A 86 11.76 -17.97 0.74
C ASN A 86 11.45 -19.18 1.61
N GLU A 87 11.89 -19.17 2.88
CA GLU A 87 11.66 -20.28 3.83
C GLU A 87 10.16 -20.48 4.10
N THR A 88 9.42 -19.40 4.23
CA THR A 88 7.98 -19.41 4.52
C THR A 88 7.12 -19.54 3.28
N GLU A 89 7.71 -19.46 2.06
CA GLU A 89 7.00 -19.40 0.78
C GLU A 89 5.88 -18.37 0.81
N LEU A 90 6.20 -17.19 1.39
CA LEU A 90 5.25 -16.13 1.66
C LEU A 90 4.68 -15.56 0.37
N LYS A 91 3.37 -15.70 0.18
CA LYS A 91 2.64 -15.07 -0.92
C LYS A 91 2.11 -13.71 -0.47
N GLN A 92 2.17 -12.74 -1.37
CA GLN A 92 1.66 -11.40 -1.14
C GLN A 92 0.64 -11.06 -2.23
N GLU A 93 -0.47 -10.45 -1.82
CA GLU A 93 -1.47 -9.87 -2.70
C GLU A 93 -1.62 -8.40 -2.32
N LEU A 94 -1.43 -7.49 -3.27
CA LEU A 94 -1.63 -6.06 -3.06
C LEU A 94 -3.13 -5.76 -3.02
N VAL A 95 -3.61 -5.28 -1.88
CA VAL A 95 -5.00 -4.86 -1.69
C VAL A 95 -5.18 -3.40 -2.11
N ASP A 96 -4.26 -2.53 -1.65
CA ASP A 96 -4.28 -1.10 -1.97
C ASP A 96 -2.89 -0.48 -1.80
N ILE A 97 -2.68 0.68 -2.43
CA ILE A 97 -1.48 1.48 -2.31
C ILE A 97 -1.84 2.97 -2.18
N VAL A 98 -1.27 3.62 -1.18
CA VAL A 98 -1.50 5.04 -0.90
C VAL A 98 -0.16 5.77 -0.83
N GLU A 99 -0.05 6.90 -1.53
CA GLU A 99 1.11 7.78 -1.49
C GLU A 99 0.74 9.11 -0.83
N LEU A 100 1.47 9.47 0.25
CA LEU A 100 1.29 10.72 0.98
C LEU A 100 2.64 11.35 1.33
N GLY A 101 2.98 12.43 0.66
CA GLY A 101 4.28 13.10 0.82
C GLY A 101 5.43 12.17 0.45
N SER A 102 6.36 11.95 1.38
CA SER A 102 7.50 11.03 1.23
C SER A 102 7.21 9.60 1.65
N TYR A 103 5.94 9.26 1.91
CA TYR A 103 5.56 7.92 2.36
C TYR A 103 4.67 7.23 1.33
N ILE A 104 4.96 5.97 1.07
CA ILE A 104 4.15 5.06 0.26
C ILE A 104 3.74 3.91 1.15
N THR A 105 2.45 3.62 1.24
CA THR A 105 1.89 2.57 2.08
C THR A 105 1.20 1.54 1.23
N CYS A 106 1.61 0.28 1.36
CA CYS A 106 0.96 -0.87 0.74
C CYS A 106 0.16 -1.65 1.77
N PHE A 107 -1.09 -1.92 1.47
CA PHE A 107 -1.95 -2.84 2.21
C PHE A 107 -1.91 -4.20 1.51
N LEU A 108 -1.58 -5.24 2.25
CA LEU A 108 -1.28 -6.55 1.71
C LEU A 108 -2.14 -7.62 2.36
N LYS A 109 -2.45 -8.64 1.59
CA LYS A 109 -2.89 -9.93 2.10
C LYS A 109 -1.75 -10.91 1.96
N LEU A 110 -1.34 -11.50 3.06
CA LEU A 110 -0.20 -12.41 3.16
C LEU A 110 -0.69 -13.82 3.39
N THR A 111 -0.09 -14.79 2.72
CA THR A 111 -0.44 -16.22 2.89
C THR A 111 0.83 -17.04 3.00
N THR A 112 0.95 -17.82 4.07
CA THR A 112 2.08 -18.73 4.29
C THR A 112 1.92 -20.03 3.50
N LYS A 113 2.99 -20.83 3.41
CA LYS A 113 2.95 -22.17 2.80
C LYS A 113 1.93 -23.12 3.44
N THR A 114 1.57 -22.90 4.70
CA THR A 114 0.54 -23.68 5.41
C THR A 114 -0.89 -23.25 5.08
N GLY A 115 -1.05 -22.16 4.30
CA GLY A 115 -2.36 -21.62 3.93
C GLY A 115 -2.93 -20.65 4.96
N GLU A 116 -2.17 -20.32 6.01
CA GLU A 116 -2.55 -19.29 6.97
C GLU A 116 -2.49 -17.92 6.31
N THR A 117 -3.54 -17.11 6.49
CA THR A 117 -3.68 -15.80 5.85
C THR A 117 -3.83 -14.71 6.89
N PHE A 118 -3.14 -13.59 6.69
CA PHE A 118 -3.23 -12.41 7.55
C PHE A 118 -3.06 -11.13 6.73
N ASP A 119 -3.49 -10.01 7.30
CA ASP A 119 -3.31 -8.68 6.71
C ASP A 119 -1.94 -8.14 7.11
N GLY A 120 -1.28 -7.47 6.18
CA GLY A 120 0.00 -6.82 6.40
C GLY A 120 -0.01 -5.40 5.86
N VAL A 121 0.83 -4.55 6.44
CA VAL A 121 1.05 -3.18 5.98
C VAL A 121 2.55 -2.97 5.80
N GLU A 122 2.96 -2.48 4.64
CA GLU A 122 4.32 -2.02 4.43
C GLU A 122 4.34 -0.52 4.17
N VAL A 123 5.20 0.18 4.88
CA VAL A 123 5.41 1.62 4.73
C VAL A 123 6.81 1.85 4.19
N PHE A 124 6.91 2.56 3.09
CA PHE A 124 8.15 2.96 2.44
C PHE A 124 8.35 4.45 2.63
N GLN A 125 9.49 4.85 3.16
CA GLN A 125 9.94 6.23 3.17
C GLN A 125 10.85 6.46 1.97
N VAL A 126 10.62 7.58 1.26
CA VAL A 126 11.33 7.93 0.03
C VAL A 126 12.12 9.21 0.25
N ASP A 127 13.36 9.26 -0.21
CA ASP A 127 14.22 10.43 -0.15
C ASP A 127 13.81 11.51 -1.20
N GLU A 128 14.54 12.63 -1.24
CA GLU A 128 14.27 13.74 -2.15
C GLU A 128 14.52 13.38 -3.63
N ASP A 129 15.34 12.34 -3.90
CA ASP A 129 15.62 11.83 -5.24
C ASP A 129 14.62 10.74 -5.68
N GLY A 130 13.63 10.43 -4.86
CA GLY A 130 12.61 9.42 -5.13
C GLY A 130 13.09 7.99 -4.91
N ARG A 131 14.12 7.75 -4.07
CA ARG A 131 14.63 6.42 -3.74
C ARG A 131 14.12 5.99 -2.36
N VAL A 132 13.79 4.72 -2.21
CA VAL A 132 13.40 4.15 -0.93
C VAL A 132 14.60 4.15 0.02
N ASP A 133 14.44 4.77 1.17
CA ASP A 133 15.45 4.90 2.22
C ASP A 133 15.13 4.02 3.43
N LYS A 134 13.84 3.85 3.74
CA LYS A 134 13.41 3.04 4.87
C LYS A 134 12.11 2.29 4.60
N ILE A 135 12.00 1.09 5.17
CA ILE A 135 10.83 0.21 5.01
C ILE A 135 10.43 -0.33 6.39
N TRP A 136 9.14 -0.30 6.67
CA TRP A 136 8.54 -0.97 7.81
C TRP A 136 7.53 -1.99 7.31
N ALA A 137 7.71 -3.26 7.66
CA ALA A 137 6.77 -4.34 7.43
C ALA A 137 6.04 -4.66 8.74
N LEU A 138 4.74 -4.32 8.82
CA LEU A 138 3.90 -4.34 10.01
C LEU A 138 2.80 -5.40 9.95
#